data_b27132e947ceb7888cbb60976d704102
#
_entry.id   b27132e947ceb7888cbb60976d704102
#
_cell.length_a   1.000
_cell.length_b   1.000
_cell.length_c   1.000
_cell.angle_alpha   90.00
_cell.angle_beta   90.00
_cell.angle_gamma   90.00
#
_symmetry.space_group_name_H-M   'P 1'
#
loop_
_entity.id
_entity.type
_entity.pdbx_description
1 polymer ?
#
loop_
_entity_poly.entity_id
_entity_poly.type
_entity_poly.pdbx_seq_one_letter_code
_entity_poly.pdbx_strand_id
1 'polypeptide(L)'
;MMFKVYIKKFLKKNFPNIFEILKIFWTNIVKRKKSNIKFSGWGLTTTLSTPWLGLSKNKTYIGFNNAKKILDNKIKNKEFTLQQAKNYYENVSFEDTFNLYEELRYRHYVVYYSALVAFENTKSKNIVECGVAEGLSIFFSLSKFKEDKNYKAYLYDGWEKLRSRELTTEKDKKRKNAYFFLDLEVTKKNLSEFNNNIIYNKGFIPESFQTSTNPENISWLSIDLNSSMPTLEALNFFYPKLEKNGVILFDDYGFDSYEDTRLVIENFFENKEVLFFQLMTGQALVIKKS
;
A
#
# COMPACT_ATOMS: atom_id res chain seq x y z
N MET A 1 -25.68 30.56 1.62
CA MET A 1 -24.65 29.55 1.37
C MET A 1 -23.84 29.86 0.10
N MET A 2 -24.45 30.17 -1.02
CA MET A 2 -23.77 30.49 -2.33
C MET A 2 -22.78 31.68 -2.26
N PHE A 3 -23.11 32.76 -1.53
CA PHE A 3 -22.26 33.96 -1.43
C PHE A 3 -20.87 33.67 -0.84
N LYS A 4 -20.80 32.80 0.20
CA LYS A 4 -19.51 32.37 0.80
C LYS A 4 -18.64 31.58 -0.17
N VAL A 5 -19.25 30.77 -1.01
CA VAL A 5 -18.54 29.99 -2.03
C VAL A 5 -17.98 30.89 -3.13
N TYR A 6 -18.74 31.91 -3.52
CA TYR A 6 -18.31 32.88 -4.53
C TYR A 6 -17.11 33.71 -4.05
N ILE A 7 -17.17 34.27 -2.85
CA ILE A 7 -16.05 35.03 -2.24
C ILE A 7 -14.79 34.15 -2.13
N LYS A 8 -14.94 32.89 -1.71
CA LYS A 8 -13.81 31.95 -1.62
C LYS A 8 -13.15 31.71 -2.99
N LYS A 9 -13.96 31.51 -4.04
CA LYS A 9 -13.45 31.34 -5.41
C LYS A 9 -12.79 32.60 -5.92
N PHE A 10 -13.39 33.76 -5.69
CA PHE A 10 -12.85 35.05 -6.09
C PHE A 10 -11.50 35.36 -5.46
N LEU A 11 -11.39 35.22 -4.14
CA LEU A 11 -10.13 35.44 -3.41
C LEU A 11 -9.04 34.46 -3.84
N LYS A 12 -9.37 33.17 -4.00
CA LYS A 12 -8.40 32.17 -4.44
C LYS A 12 -7.86 32.45 -5.85
N LYS A 13 -8.71 33.00 -6.75
CA LYS A 13 -8.33 33.30 -8.15
C LYS A 13 -7.51 34.58 -8.26
N ASN A 14 -7.92 35.66 -7.58
CA ASN A 14 -7.35 37.00 -7.80
C ASN A 14 -6.29 37.39 -6.74
N PHE A 15 -6.32 36.78 -5.57
CA PHE A 15 -5.45 37.11 -4.45
C PHE A 15 -4.97 35.85 -3.70
N PRO A 16 -4.24 34.95 -4.38
CA PRO A 16 -3.89 33.65 -3.79
C PRO A 16 -3.13 33.74 -2.47
N ASN A 17 -2.20 34.69 -2.35
CA ASN A 17 -1.43 34.89 -1.11
C ASN A 17 -2.30 35.34 0.06
N ILE A 18 -3.22 36.28 -0.20
CA ILE A 18 -4.18 36.75 0.82
C ILE A 18 -5.14 35.63 1.21
N PHE A 19 -5.58 34.83 0.24
CA PHE A 19 -6.43 33.68 0.50
C PHE A 19 -5.75 32.65 1.42
N GLU A 20 -4.49 32.31 1.20
CA GLU A 20 -3.75 31.39 2.06
C GLU A 20 -3.50 31.97 3.46
N ILE A 21 -3.18 33.26 3.60
CA ILE A 21 -3.06 33.94 4.89
C ILE A 21 -4.38 33.87 5.66
N LEU A 22 -5.51 34.19 5.02
CA LEU A 22 -6.84 34.12 5.64
C LEU A 22 -7.21 32.67 6.03
N LYS A 23 -6.84 31.70 5.21
CA LYS A 23 -7.06 30.28 5.49
C LYS A 23 -6.24 29.82 6.70
N ILE A 24 -4.97 30.22 6.79
CA ILE A 24 -4.10 29.95 7.94
C ILE A 24 -4.66 30.60 9.20
N PHE A 25 -5.06 31.88 9.12
CA PHE A 25 -5.69 32.61 10.21
C PHE A 25 -6.96 31.92 10.70
N TRP A 26 -7.86 31.56 9.77
CA TRP A 26 -9.09 30.83 10.10
C TRP A 26 -8.82 29.48 10.73
N THR A 27 -7.89 28.71 10.18
CA THR A 27 -7.55 27.38 10.69
C THR A 27 -6.89 27.47 12.07
N ASN A 28 -5.96 28.37 12.24
CA ASN A 28 -5.16 28.44 13.46
C ASN A 28 -5.81 29.23 14.59
N ILE A 29 -6.61 30.23 14.28
CA ILE A 29 -7.21 31.09 15.32
C ILE A 29 -8.68 30.77 15.55
N VAL A 30 -9.48 30.73 14.47
CA VAL A 30 -10.93 30.58 14.62
C VAL A 30 -11.33 29.14 14.92
N LYS A 31 -10.71 28.15 14.29
CA LYS A 31 -10.98 26.74 14.61
C LYS A 31 -10.44 26.34 15.99
N ARG A 32 -9.27 26.85 16.39
CA ARG A 32 -8.72 26.59 17.74
C ARG A 32 -9.61 27.11 18.86
N LYS A 33 -10.22 28.27 18.72
CA LYS A 33 -11.15 28.81 19.73
C LYS A 33 -12.42 27.97 19.96
N LYS A 34 -12.75 27.10 18.99
CA LYS A 34 -13.90 26.19 19.09
C LYS A 34 -13.54 24.78 19.55
N SER A 35 -12.27 24.48 19.70
CA SER A 35 -11.78 23.15 20.09
C SER A 35 -11.39 23.20 21.58
N ASN A 36 -11.90 22.25 22.37
CA ASN A 36 -11.42 22.00 23.73
C ASN A 36 -10.03 21.33 23.75
N ILE A 37 -9.42 21.13 22.61
CA ILE A 37 -8.09 20.53 22.46
C ILE A 37 -7.05 21.59 22.80
N LYS A 38 -6.33 21.38 23.89
CA LYS A 38 -5.27 22.27 24.37
C LYS A 38 -3.91 22.02 23.73
N PHE A 39 -3.77 20.88 23.07
CA PHE A 39 -2.55 20.53 22.36
C PHE A 39 -2.60 21.06 20.93
N SER A 40 -1.51 21.66 20.49
CA SER A 40 -1.34 22.09 19.12
C SER A 40 -0.05 21.49 18.59
N GLY A 41 -0.09 21.03 17.39
CA GLY A 41 1.09 20.45 16.74
C GLY A 41 0.71 19.54 15.59
N TRP A 42 1.68 18.94 15.04
CA TRP A 42 1.58 18.15 13.81
C TRP A 42 0.66 16.93 13.96
N GLY A 43 0.64 16.31 15.12
CA GLY A 43 -0.23 15.17 15.39
C GLY A 43 -1.73 15.47 15.43
N LEU A 44 -2.12 16.76 15.39
CA LEU A 44 -3.53 17.18 15.40
C LEU A 44 -4.04 17.64 14.03
N THR A 45 -3.22 17.60 12.99
CA THR A 45 -3.65 17.94 11.64
C THR A 45 -4.36 16.74 11.02
N THR A 46 -5.63 16.90 10.70
CA THR A 46 -6.42 15.90 9.95
C THR A 46 -6.03 15.85 8.48
N THR A 47 -5.31 16.84 7.98
CA THR A 47 -4.72 16.80 6.66
C THR A 47 -3.39 16.07 6.75
N LEU A 48 -3.33 14.90 6.21
CA LEU A 48 -2.09 14.18 5.92
C LEU A 48 -1.31 14.91 4.82
N SER A 49 -1.25 16.26 4.88
CA SER A 49 -0.32 16.97 4.04
C SER A 49 1.09 16.51 4.44
N THR A 50 1.90 16.23 3.49
CA THR A 50 3.25 15.72 3.65
C THR A 50 4.35 16.76 3.98
N PRO A 51 4.10 17.94 4.64
CA PRO A 51 5.15 18.89 4.86
C PRO A 51 6.33 18.29 5.66
N TRP A 52 6.04 17.42 6.60
CA TRP A 52 7.08 16.78 7.40
C TRP A 52 7.79 15.63 6.68
N LEU A 53 7.15 14.96 5.74
CA LEU A 53 7.81 14.05 4.82
C LEU A 53 8.76 14.82 3.88
N GLY A 54 8.40 16.04 3.50
CA GLY A 54 9.23 16.92 2.67
C GLY A 54 10.44 17.52 3.37
N LEU A 55 10.49 17.50 4.70
CA LEU A 55 11.60 18.06 5.46
C LEU A 55 12.80 17.10 5.60
N SER A 56 12.60 15.82 5.32
CA SER A 56 13.71 14.86 5.40
C SER A 56 14.69 15.05 4.24
N LYS A 57 15.92 15.41 4.56
CA LYS A 57 17.05 15.37 3.63
C LYS A 57 17.71 13.99 3.56
N ASN A 58 17.07 12.98 4.14
CA ASN A 58 17.56 11.62 4.17
C ASN A 58 17.59 11.02 2.75
N LYS A 59 18.64 10.25 2.45
CA LYS A 59 18.80 9.54 1.16
C LYS A 59 17.63 8.62 0.86
N THR A 60 17.04 8.01 1.87
CA THR A 60 15.87 7.13 1.76
C THR A 60 14.64 7.87 1.23
N TYR A 61 14.40 9.07 1.72
CA TYR A 61 13.31 9.91 1.24
C TYR A 61 13.51 10.32 -0.23
N ILE A 62 14.75 10.65 -0.60
CA ILE A 62 15.10 10.92 -2.00
C ILE A 62 14.80 9.71 -2.88
N GLY A 63 15.11 8.49 -2.40
CA GLY A 63 14.80 7.24 -3.11
C GLY A 63 13.30 7.07 -3.37
N PHE A 64 12.45 7.29 -2.36
CA PHE A 64 11.00 7.27 -2.53
C PHE A 64 10.52 8.30 -3.55
N ASN A 65 11.01 9.54 -3.47
CA ASN A 65 10.64 10.58 -4.42
C ASN A 65 11.05 10.23 -5.87
N ASN A 66 12.20 9.58 -6.05
CA ASN A 66 12.60 9.13 -7.37
C ASN A 66 11.68 8.03 -7.90
N ALA A 67 11.35 7.04 -7.07
CA ALA A 67 10.38 6.01 -7.41
C ALA A 67 9.01 6.61 -7.77
N LYS A 68 8.53 7.56 -6.95
CA LYS A 68 7.29 8.29 -7.22
C LYS A 68 7.32 9.03 -8.56
N LYS A 69 8.39 9.76 -8.88
CA LYS A 69 8.52 10.46 -10.16
C LYS A 69 8.47 9.51 -11.36
N ILE A 70 9.12 8.35 -11.26
CA ILE A 70 9.09 7.32 -12.31
C ILE A 70 7.65 6.85 -12.52
N LEU A 71 6.95 6.52 -11.43
CA LEU A 71 5.57 6.06 -11.49
C LEU A 71 4.61 7.14 -12.01
N ASP A 72 4.74 8.40 -11.53
CA ASP A 72 3.96 9.53 -12.02
C ASP A 72 4.06 9.69 -13.55
N ASN A 73 5.27 9.55 -14.09
CA ASN A 73 5.49 9.61 -15.52
C ASN A 73 4.83 8.44 -16.26
N LYS A 74 4.97 7.21 -15.72
CA LYS A 74 4.33 6.02 -16.30
C LYS A 74 2.80 6.16 -16.32
N ILE A 75 2.19 6.65 -15.25
CA ILE A 75 0.74 6.87 -15.17
C ILE A 75 0.30 7.94 -16.16
N LYS A 76 1.00 9.08 -16.23
CA LYS A 76 0.71 10.17 -17.18
C LYS A 76 0.79 9.71 -18.63
N ASN A 77 1.77 8.88 -18.93
CA ASN A 77 1.94 8.30 -20.27
C ASN A 77 1.02 7.10 -20.53
N LYS A 78 0.18 6.72 -19.56
CA LYS A 78 -0.71 5.54 -19.62
C LYS A 78 0.04 4.22 -19.80
N GLU A 79 1.30 4.16 -19.38
CA GLU A 79 2.12 2.95 -19.41
C GLU A 79 1.81 2.04 -18.23
N PHE A 80 1.40 2.63 -17.09
CA PHE A 80 0.96 1.92 -15.90
C PHE A 80 -0.54 2.12 -15.73
N THR A 81 -1.31 1.05 -15.69
CA THR A 81 -2.77 1.10 -15.60
C THR A 81 -3.21 0.84 -14.15
N LEU A 82 -3.93 1.78 -13.56
CA LEU A 82 -4.65 1.57 -12.30
C LEU A 82 -6.05 1.02 -12.62
N GLN A 83 -6.08 -0.11 -13.31
CA GLN A 83 -7.32 -0.71 -13.81
C GLN A 83 -8.26 -1.10 -12.67
N GLN A 84 -7.71 -1.47 -11.51
CA GLN A 84 -8.50 -1.79 -10.32
C GLN A 84 -9.39 -0.62 -9.89
N ALA A 85 -8.86 0.59 -9.75
CA ALA A 85 -9.66 1.76 -9.41
C ALA A 85 -10.73 2.05 -10.45
N LYS A 86 -10.38 1.92 -11.73
CA LYS A 86 -11.29 2.15 -12.86
C LYS A 86 -12.49 1.18 -12.88
N ASN A 87 -12.32 -0.04 -12.40
CA ASN A 87 -13.38 -1.03 -12.38
C ASN A 87 -14.21 -1.05 -11.09
N TYR A 88 -13.64 -0.55 -9.97
CA TYR A 88 -14.39 -0.36 -8.73
C TYR A 88 -15.39 0.80 -8.81
N TYR A 89 -15.02 1.84 -9.53
CA TYR A 89 -15.82 3.05 -9.68
C TYR A 89 -16.26 3.13 -11.14
N GLU A 90 -17.46 2.68 -11.44
CA GLU A 90 -18.04 2.80 -12.79
C GLU A 90 -17.88 4.22 -13.32
N ASN A 91 -17.35 4.34 -14.54
CA ASN A 91 -17.11 5.63 -15.23
C ASN A 91 -16.00 6.54 -14.65
N VAL A 92 -15.03 6.00 -13.95
CA VAL A 92 -13.87 6.76 -13.48
C VAL A 92 -12.95 7.13 -14.63
N SER A 93 -12.62 8.41 -14.76
CA SER A 93 -11.67 8.89 -15.76
C SER A 93 -10.23 8.52 -15.40
N PHE A 94 -9.30 8.66 -16.35
CA PHE A 94 -7.87 8.49 -16.07
C PHE A 94 -7.38 9.50 -15.01
N GLU A 95 -7.90 10.72 -15.03
CA GLU A 95 -7.57 11.77 -14.06
C GLU A 95 -8.06 11.40 -12.65
N ASP A 96 -9.28 10.87 -12.53
CA ASP A 96 -9.79 10.41 -11.24
C ASP A 96 -8.99 9.20 -10.72
N THR A 97 -8.56 8.31 -11.60
CA THR A 97 -7.68 7.19 -11.27
C THR A 97 -6.32 7.69 -10.76
N PHE A 98 -5.77 8.71 -11.38
CA PHE A 98 -4.53 9.35 -10.95
C PHE A 98 -4.70 10.04 -9.58
N ASN A 99 -5.81 10.72 -9.36
CA ASN A 99 -6.11 11.36 -8.08
C ASN A 99 -6.24 10.33 -6.95
N LEU A 100 -6.89 9.20 -7.21
CA LEU A 100 -6.96 8.10 -6.23
C LEU A 100 -5.56 7.57 -5.88
N TYR A 101 -4.69 7.40 -6.86
CA TYR A 101 -3.31 7.02 -6.61
C TYR A 101 -2.58 8.05 -5.72
N GLU A 102 -2.77 9.34 -5.95
CA GLU A 102 -2.19 10.39 -5.11
C GLU A 102 -2.72 10.36 -3.66
N GLU A 103 -3.98 10.00 -3.46
CA GLU A 103 -4.56 9.82 -2.12
C GLU A 103 -3.92 8.65 -1.37
N LEU A 104 -3.49 7.63 -2.08
CA LEU A 104 -2.86 6.42 -1.52
C LEU A 104 -1.34 6.54 -1.30
N ARG A 105 -0.73 7.69 -1.59
CA ARG A 105 0.74 7.88 -1.52
C ARG A 105 1.38 7.51 -0.18
N TYR A 106 0.66 7.67 0.93
CA TYR A 106 1.18 7.28 2.25
C TYR A 106 1.29 5.78 2.43
N ARG A 107 0.35 5.03 1.85
CA ARG A 107 0.40 3.58 1.83
C ARG A 107 1.62 3.11 1.04
N HIS A 108 1.86 3.71 -0.12
CA HIS A 108 3.03 3.40 -0.95
C HIS A 108 4.36 3.80 -0.28
N TYR A 109 4.36 4.90 0.48
CA TYR A 109 5.50 5.28 1.31
C TYR A 109 5.81 4.19 2.36
N VAL A 110 4.80 3.66 3.03
CA VAL A 110 4.97 2.56 3.99
C VAL A 110 5.50 1.31 3.30
N VAL A 111 4.97 0.94 2.14
CA VAL A 111 5.47 -0.19 1.34
C VAL A 111 6.98 -0.03 1.06
N TYR A 112 7.37 1.13 0.52
CA TYR A 112 8.76 1.40 0.18
C TYR A 112 9.70 1.29 1.39
N TYR A 113 9.35 1.95 2.50
CA TYR A 113 10.23 1.98 3.67
C TYR A 113 10.23 0.68 4.47
N SER A 114 9.11 -0.04 4.51
CA SER A 114 9.06 -1.37 5.14
C SER A 114 9.97 -2.37 4.43
N ALA A 115 9.95 -2.35 3.09
CA ALA A 115 10.83 -3.18 2.28
C ALA A 115 12.32 -2.77 2.46
N LEU A 116 12.61 -1.47 2.52
CA LEU A 116 13.96 -0.97 2.77
C LEU A 116 14.49 -1.43 4.12
N VAL A 117 13.70 -1.26 5.20
CA VAL A 117 14.09 -1.68 6.56
C VAL A 117 14.36 -3.18 6.59
N ALA A 118 13.51 -3.99 5.99
CA ALA A 118 13.71 -5.42 5.90
C ALA A 118 15.02 -5.75 5.18
N PHE A 119 15.22 -5.15 4.02
CA PHE A 119 16.37 -5.42 3.17
C PHE A 119 17.72 -5.03 3.80
N GLU A 120 17.76 -3.93 4.57
CA GLU A 120 18.97 -3.48 5.27
C GLU A 120 19.30 -4.31 6.52
N ASN A 121 18.30 -4.96 7.15
CA ASN A 121 18.46 -5.64 8.43
C ASN A 121 18.40 -7.18 8.35
N THR A 122 18.34 -7.75 7.14
CA THR A 122 18.33 -9.19 6.90
C THR A 122 19.44 -9.62 5.95
N LYS A 123 19.76 -10.90 5.95
CA LYS A 123 20.73 -11.48 4.99
C LYS A 123 20.06 -11.84 3.66
N SER A 124 18.86 -12.38 3.71
CA SER A 124 18.08 -12.68 2.52
C SER A 124 17.74 -11.40 1.77
N LYS A 125 17.75 -11.50 0.46
CA LYS A 125 17.29 -10.44 -0.44
C LYS A 125 16.04 -10.87 -1.23
N ASN A 126 15.34 -11.88 -0.70
CA ASN A 126 14.08 -12.33 -1.27
C ASN A 126 12.91 -11.58 -0.63
N ILE A 127 12.04 -11.09 -1.47
CA ILE A 127 10.80 -10.41 -1.09
C ILE A 127 9.60 -11.18 -1.64
N VAL A 128 8.50 -11.17 -0.92
CA VAL A 128 7.27 -11.87 -1.28
C VAL A 128 6.10 -10.90 -1.22
N GLU A 129 5.22 -10.95 -2.21
CA GLU A 129 3.91 -10.31 -2.16
C GLU A 129 2.82 -11.33 -2.49
N CYS A 130 1.81 -11.40 -1.63
CA CYS A 130 0.61 -12.20 -1.79
C CYS A 130 -0.58 -11.25 -2.01
N GLY A 131 -1.20 -11.32 -3.20
CA GLY A 131 -2.17 -10.34 -3.68
C GLY A 131 -1.46 -9.17 -4.36
N VAL A 132 -1.15 -9.33 -5.63
CA VAL A 132 -0.29 -8.40 -6.40
C VAL A 132 -1.10 -7.46 -7.28
N ALA A 133 -2.27 -7.94 -7.72
CA ALA A 133 -3.09 -7.24 -8.69
C ALA A 133 -2.27 -6.78 -9.92
N GLU A 134 -2.26 -5.51 -10.24
CA GLU A 134 -1.50 -4.94 -11.36
C GLU A 134 -0.05 -4.53 -10.98
N GLY A 135 0.36 -4.78 -9.72
CA GLY A 135 1.74 -4.61 -9.27
C GLY A 135 2.10 -3.23 -8.74
N LEU A 136 1.11 -2.42 -8.30
CA LEU A 136 1.40 -1.06 -7.82
C LEU A 136 2.23 -1.06 -6.53
N SER A 137 1.85 -1.87 -5.54
CA SER A 137 2.56 -1.95 -4.26
C SER A 137 3.98 -2.49 -4.45
N ILE A 138 4.12 -3.61 -5.14
CA ILE A 138 5.44 -4.20 -5.38
C ILE A 138 6.35 -3.28 -6.22
N PHE A 139 5.81 -2.44 -7.08
CA PHE A 139 6.59 -1.46 -7.83
C PHE A 139 7.42 -0.57 -6.89
N PHE A 140 6.83 -0.11 -5.78
CA PHE A 140 7.55 0.74 -4.83
C PHE A 140 8.64 -0.01 -4.08
N SER A 141 8.39 -1.24 -3.63
CA SER A 141 9.45 -2.04 -3.00
C SER A 141 10.58 -2.36 -3.98
N LEU A 142 10.29 -2.75 -5.22
CA LEU A 142 11.28 -3.06 -6.25
C LEU A 142 12.08 -1.84 -6.69
N SER A 143 11.47 -0.66 -6.70
CA SER A 143 12.15 0.58 -7.13
C SER A 143 13.36 0.93 -6.28
N LYS A 144 13.40 0.49 -5.00
CA LYS A 144 14.57 0.65 -4.14
C LYS A 144 15.74 -0.23 -4.58
N PHE A 145 15.45 -1.41 -5.10
CA PHE A 145 16.45 -2.45 -5.38
C PHE A 145 16.84 -2.52 -6.86
N LYS A 146 16.38 -1.59 -7.68
CA LYS A 146 16.59 -1.61 -9.14
C LYS A 146 18.05 -1.79 -9.54
N GLU A 147 18.98 -1.23 -8.77
CA GLU A 147 20.41 -1.32 -9.02
C GLU A 147 21.07 -2.54 -8.37
N ASP A 148 20.39 -3.20 -7.43
CA ASP A 148 20.88 -4.43 -6.79
C ASP A 148 20.39 -5.65 -7.55
N LYS A 149 21.30 -6.38 -8.18
CA LYS A 149 20.98 -7.57 -8.99
C LYS A 149 20.75 -8.83 -8.15
N ASN A 150 20.96 -8.78 -6.83
CA ASN A 150 20.96 -9.95 -5.97
C ASN A 150 19.61 -10.24 -5.30
N TYR A 151 18.57 -9.43 -5.50
CA TYR A 151 17.24 -9.70 -4.96
C TYR A 151 16.42 -10.61 -5.88
N LYS A 152 15.45 -11.30 -5.29
CA LYS A 152 14.36 -11.97 -6.01
C LYS A 152 13.01 -11.58 -5.40
N ALA A 153 12.04 -11.34 -6.25
CA ALA A 153 10.66 -11.08 -5.86
C ALA A 153 9.77 -12.25 -6.28
N TYR A 154 9.05 -12.81 -5.32
CA TYR A 154 8.11 -13.92 -5.51
C TYR A 154 6.69 -13.37 -5.38
N LEU A 155 5.96 -13.32 -6.47
CA LEU A 155 4.65 -12.69 -6.56
C LEU A 155 3.58 -13.76 -6.70
N TYR A 156 2.61 -13.75 -5.77
CA TYR A 156 1.52 -14.72 -5.72
C TYR A 156 0.18 -14.00 -5.92
N ASP A 157 -0.54 -14.39 -6.96
CA ASP A 157 -1.88 -13.87 -7.26
C ASP A 157 -2.63 -14.85 -8.16
N GLY A 158 -3.97 -14.84 -8.08
CA GLY A 158 -4.81 -15.57 -9.01
C GLY A 158 -4.77 -14.97 -10.41
N TRP A 159 -4.61 -13.65 -10.52
CA TRP A 159 -4.79 -12.87 -11.75
C TRP A 159 -6.05 -13.27 -12.53
N GLU A 160 -7.10 -13.50 -11.77
CA GLU A 160 -8.43 -13.84 -12.29
C GLU A 160 -9.48 -13.51 -11.21
N LYS A 161 -10.75 -13.59 -11.58
CA LYS A 161 -11.86 -13.39 -10.64
C LYS A 161 -11.83 -14.42 -9.51
N LEU A 162 -12.34 -14.04 -8.35
CA LEU A 162 -12.51 -14.96 -7.21
C LEU A 162 -13.36 -16.19 -7.59
N ARG A 163 -12.90 -17.36 -7.16
CA ARG A 163 -13.66 -18.62 -7.33
C ARG A 163 -14.75 -18.71 -6.25
N SER A 164 -15.76 -19.54 -6.48
CA SER A 164 -16.88 -19.68 -5.55
C SER A 164 -16.44 -20.12 -4.14
N ARG A 165 -15.39 -20.88 -4.01
CA ARG A 165 -14.85 -21.35 -2.72
C ARG A 165 -14.15 -20.26 -1.90
N GLU A 166 -13.69 -19.18 -2.51
CA GLU A 166 -13.14 -18.01 -1.82
C GLU A 166 -14.23 -17.06 -1.31
N LEU A 167 -15.49 -17.30 -1.70
CA LEU A 167 -16.64 -16.51 -1.30
C LEU A 167 -17.27 -17.05 -0.01
N THR A 168 -16.48 -17.13 1.05
CA THR A 168 -16.87 -17.78 2.31
C THR A 168 -17.76 -16.91 3.21
N THR A 169 -17.52 -15.60 3.19
CA THR A 169 -18.29 -14.62 3.97
C THR A 169 -19.32 -13.88 3.11
N GLU A 170 -20.28 -13.23 3.74
CA GLU A 170 -21.22 -12.34 3.03
C GLU A 170 -20.52 -11.18 2.33
N LYS A 171 -19.39 -10.74 2.87
CA LYS A 171 -18.52 -9.75 2.26
C LYS A 171 -17.86 -10.30 0.99
N ASP A 172 -17.32 -11.51 1.05
CA ASP A 172 -16.71 -12.15 -0.12
C ASP A 172 -17.73 -12.35 -1.24
N LYS A 173 -18.95 -12.74 -0.89
CA LYS A 173 -20.06 -12.89 -1.86
C LYS A 173 -20.38 -11.59 -2.59
N LYS A 174 -20.31 -10.45 -1.89
CA LYS A 174 -20.47 -9.11 -2.52
C LYS A 174 -19.34 -8.80 -3.50
N ARG A 175 -18.17 -9.42 -3.33
CA ARG A 175 -16.98 -9.26 -4.19
C ARG A 175 -16.90 -10.29 -5.32
N LYS A 176 -17.95 -11.08 -5.55
CA LYS A 176 -17.96 -12.15 -6.56
C LYS A 176 -17.39 -11.73 -7.92
N ASN A 177 -17.61 -10.50 -8.32
CA ASN A 177 -17.12 -9.94 -9.59
C ASN A 177 -15.91 -9.03 -9.41
N ALA A 178 -15.36 -8.91 -8.20
CA ALA A 178 -14.10 -8.19 -8.02
C ALA A 178 -12.96 -8.97 -8.70
N TYR A 179 -11.98 -8.23 -9.19
CA TYR A 179 -10.76 -8.78 -9.79
C TYR A 179 -10.94 -9.52 -11.13
N PHE A 180 -12.14 -9.54 -11.73
CA PHE A 180 -12.38 -10.21 -13.03
C PHE A 180 -11.52 -9.64 -14.18
N PHE A 181 -11.02 -8.43 -14.00
CA PHE A 181 -10.22 -7.67 -14.96
C PHE A 181 -8.72 -7.90 -14.81
N LEU A 182 -8.28 -8.60 -13.77
CA LEU A 182 -6.85 -8.82 -13.54
C LEU A 182 -6.28 -9.74 -14.62
N ASP A 183 -5.11 -9.33 -15.12
CA ASP A 183 -4.37 -10.05 -16.14
C ASP A 183 -2.87 -10.01 -15.78
N LEU A 184 -2.28 -11.19 -15.69
CA LEU A 184 -0.85 -11.35 -15.41
C LEU A 184 0.03 -10.61 -16.42
N GLU A 185 -0.36 -10.55 -17.69
CA GLU A 185 0.44 -9.87 -18.72
C GLU A 185 0.46 -8.34 -18.50
N VAL A 186 -0.63 -7.77 -17.96
CA VAL A 186 -0.65 -6.36 -17.53
C VAL A 186 0.35 -6.14 -16.40
N THR A 187 0.36 -7.01 -15.39
CA THR A 187 1.31 -6.93 -14.27
C THR A 187 2.76 -7.05 -14.76
N LYS A 188 3.05 -8.03 -15.63
CA LYS A 188 4.37 -8.19 -16.24
C LYS A 188 4.81 -6.95 -17.02
N LYS A 189 3.90 -6.33 -17.77
CA LYS A 189 4.16 -5.09 -18.50
C LYS A 189 4.49 -3.94 -17.55
N ASN A 190 3.69 -3.76 -16.49
CA ASN A 190 3.90 -2.73 -15.49
C ASN A 190 5.26 -2.87 -14.78
N LEU A 191 5.68 -4.10 -14.53
CA LEU A 191 6.91 -4.44 -13.82
C LEU A 191 8.08 -4.80 -14.76
N SER A 192 7.98 -4.50 -16.05
CA SER A 192 8.92 -4.95 -17.09
C SER A 192 10.39 -4.59 -16.81
N GLU A 193 10.64 -3.49 -16.14
CA GLU A 193 11.99 -3.06 -15.77
C GLU A 193 12.65 -3.92 -14.66
N PHE A 194 11.87 -4.78 -13.99
CA PHE A 194 12.31 -5.68 -12.91
C PHE A 194 12.23 -7.16 -13.29
N ASN A 195 11.76 -7.50 -14.48
CA ASN A 195 11.36 -8.86 -14.87
C ASN A 195 12.45 -9.93 -14.64
N ASN A 196 13.72 -9.59 -14.77
CA ASN A 196 14.82 -10.54 -14.56
C ASN A 196 14.91 -11.04 -13.10
N ASN A 197 14.30 -10.35 -12.17
CA ASN A 197 14.34 -10.64 -10.74
C ASN A 197 12.99 -11.10 -10.18
N ILE A 198 11.94 -11.17 -11.02
CA ILE A 198 10.58 -11.51 -10.59
C ILE A 198 10.23 -12.95 -10.98
N ILE A 199 9.65 -13.66 -10.02
CA ILE A 199 9.04 -14.97 -10.19
C ILE A 199 7.54 -14.79 -9.98
N TYR A 200 6.77 -15.02 -11.04
CA TYR A 200 5.30 -14.90 -11.02
C TYR A 200 4.69 -16.27 -10.74
N ASN A 201 4.04 -16.41 -9.60
CA ASN A 201 3.38 -17.63 -9.15
C ASN A 201 1.85 -17.46 -9.28
N LYS A 202 1.32 -17.80 -10.46
CA LYS A 202 -0.13 -17.69 -10.73
C LYS A 202 -0.88 -18.81 -10.04
N GLY A 203 -1.88 -18.45 -9.25
CA GLY A 203 -2.79 -19.37 -8.58
C GLY A 203 -3.32 -18.81 -7.28
N PHE A 204 -4.34 -19.47 -6.75
CA PHE A 204 -4.92 -19.11 -5.45
C PHE A 204 -4.12 -19.71 -4.29
N ILE A 205 -4.09 -19.00 -3.18
CA ILE A 205 -3.51 -19.46 -1.93
C ILE A 205 -4.55 -20.30 -1.17
N PRO A 206 -4.17 -21.47 -0.59
CA PRO A 206 -2.80 -22.01 -0.48
C PRO A 206 -2.33 -22.91 -1.64
N GLU A 207 -3.18 -23.28 -2.59
CA GLU A 207 -2.85 -24.31 -3.58
C GLU A 207 -1.65 -23.93 -4.45
N SER A 208 -1.47 -22.65 -4.75
CA SER A 208 -0.33 -22.18 -5.52
C SER A 208 1.01 -22.48 -4.86
N PHE A 209 1.08 -22.62 -3.55
CA PHE A 209 2.33 -22.94 -2.85
C PHE A 209 2.90 -24.31 -3.22
N GLN A 210 2.04 -25.24 -3.63
CA GLN A 210 2.46 -26.61 -4.01
C GLN A 210 3.06 -26.68 -5.41
N THR A 211 2.67 -25.76 -6.28
CA THR A 211 3.05 -25.76 -7.70
C THR A 211 4.04 -24.65 -8.07
N SER A 212 4.32 -23.76 -7.14
CA SER A 212 5.11 -22.56 -7.34
C SER A 212 6.59 -22.75 -6.99
N THR A 213 7.43 -21.88 -7.56
CA THR A 213 8.79 -21.70 -7.08
C THR A 213 8.72 -20.83 -5.81
N ASN A 214 9.06 -21.42 -4.67
CA ASN A 214 8.98 -20.75 -3.38
C ASN A 214 10.38 -20.36 -2.87
N PRO A 215 10.52 -19.21 -2.16
CA PRO A 215 11.75 -18.86 -1.48
C PRO A 215 11.94 -19.74 -0.21
N GLU A 216 13.19 -20.00 0.16
CA GLU A 216 13.53 -20.66 1.43
C GLU A 216 13.62 -19.66 2.58
N ASN A 217 14.21 -18.49 2.32
CA ASN A 217 14.36 -17.39 3.28
C ASN A 217 13.88 -16.10 2.64
N ILE A 218 13.16 -15.29 3.41
CA ILE A 218 12.61 -14.02 2.96
C ILE A 218 12.93 -12.89 3.94
N SER A 219 13.12 -11.71 3.40
CA SER A 219 13.33 -10.48 4.17
C SER A 219 12.03 -9.71 4.39
N TRP A 220 11.18 -9.67 3.38
CA TRP A 220 9.96 -8.87 3.38
C TRP A 220 8.80 -9.66 2.79
N LEU A 221 7.65 -9.57 3.46
CA LEU A 221 6.40 -10.20 3.07
C LEU A 221 5.30 -9.14 3.06
N SER A 222 4.63 -8.95 1.94
CA SER A 222 3.40 -8.17 1.84
C SER A 222 2.22 -9.12 1.68
N ILE A 223 1.14 -8.89 2.44
CA ILE A 223 -0.10 -9.64 2.37
C ILE A 223 -1.27 -8.68 2.12
N ASP A 224 -1.88 -8.80 0.95
CA ASP A 224 -3.03 -8.05 0.47
C ASP A 224 -4.02 -9.02 -0.22
N LEU A 225 -4.61 -9.90 0.59
CA LEU A 225 -5.45 -10.99 0.09
C LEU A 225 -6.95 -10.75 0.29
N ASN A 226 -7.30 -9.65 0.93
CA ASN A 226 -8.69 -9.23 1.14
C ASN A 226 -9.60 -10.27 1.85
N SER A 227 -9.03 -11.29 2.47
CA SER A 227 -9.77 -12.38 3.11
C SER A 227 -8.93 -13.05 4.22
N SER A 228 -9.58 -13.47 5.30
CA SER A 228 -8.95 -14.03 6.48
C SER A 228 -8.27 -15.38 6.24
N MET A 229 -8.92 -16.29 5.52
CA MET A 229 -8.37 -17.65 5.30
C MET A 229 -7.08 -17.63 4.48
N PRO A 230 -7.01 -17.06 3.28
CA PRO A 230 -5.75 -17.03 2.54
C PRO A 230 -4.67 -16.19 3.25
N THR A 231 -5.03 -15.20 4.07
CA THR A 231 -4.09 -14.47 4.92
C THR A 231 -3.45 -15.39 5.96
N LEU A 232 -4.24 -16.22 6.64
CA LEU A 232 -3.73 -17.20 7.60
C LEU A 232 -2.82 -18.23 6.92
N GLU A 233 -3.23 -18.75 5.76
CA GLU A 233 -2.42 -19.70 5.00
C GLU A 233 -1.09 -19.10 4.53
N ALA A 234 -1.09 -17.86 4.09
CA ALA A 234 0.15 -17.15 3.73
C ALA A 234 1.05 -16.96 4.95
N LEU A 235 0.50 -16.60 6.12
CA LEU A 235 1.24 -16.50 7.37
C LEU A 235 1.85 -17.85 7.79
N ASN A 236 1.06 -18.92 7.80
CA ASN A 236 1.52 -20.25 8.15
C ASN A 236 2.68 -20.71 7.25
N PHE A 237 2.61 -20.40 5.97
CA PHE A 237 3.61 -20.82 4.99
C PHE A 237 4.89 -19.97 5.00
N PHE A 238 4.76 -18.65 5.10
CA PHE A 238 5.90 -17.74 4.94
C PHE A 238 6.53 -17.28 6.26
N TYR A 239 5.80 -17.22 7.37
CA TYR A 239 6.37 -16.79 8.65
C TYR A 239 7.57 -17.62 9.11
N PRO A 240 7.56 -18.96 8.98
CA PRO A 240 8.75 -19.76 9.28
C PRO A 240 9.98 -19.42 8.42
N LYS A 241 9.77 -18.97 7.21
CA LYS A 241 10.79 -18.58 6.23
C LYS A 241 11.26 -17.12 6.38
N LEU A 242 10.51 -16.32 7.13
CA LEU A 242 10.88 -14.94 7.40
C LEU A 242 12.09 -14.89 8.33
N GLU A 243 13.14 -14.20 7.93
CA GLU A 243 14.33 -14.04 8.76
C GLU A 243 14.07 -13.18 9.99
N LYS A 244 14.91 -13.32 11.00
CA LYS A 244 14.99 -12.35 12.10
C LYS A 244 15.21 -10.95 11.53
N ASN A 245 14.50 -9.96 12.06
CA ASN A 245 14.38 -8.59 11.58
C ASN A 245 13.66 -8.45 10.21
N GLY A 246 13.19 -9.55 9.65
CA GLY A 246 12.31 -9.51 8.49
C GLY A 246 10.99 -8.84 8.81
N VAL A 247 10.38 -8.24 7.80
CA VAL A 247 9.18 -7.40 7.96
C VAL A 247 8.00 -8.02 7.22
N ILE A 248 6.83 -8.02 7.87
CA ILE A 248 5.54 -8.30 7.22
C ILE A 248 4.75 -7.01 7.17
N LEU A 249 4.18 -6.72 6.01
CA LEU A 249 3.22 -5.64 5.80
C LEU A 249 1.86 -6.23 5.44
N PHE A 250 0.84 -5.88 6.22
CA PHE A 250 -0.57 -6.20 5.94
C PHE A 250 -1.25 -4.98 5.38
N ASP A 251 -1.88 -5.13 4.22
CA ASP A 251 -2.63 -4.03 3.61
C ASP A 251 -4.02 -3.86 4.21
N ASP A 252 -4.71 -4.97 4.48
CA ASP A 252 -6.09 -5.05 4.94
C ASP A 252 -6.18 -5.32 6.43
N TYR A 253 -5.73 -4.42 7.28
CA TYR A 253 -5.77 -4.64 8.73
C TYR A 253 -6.77 -3.73 9.45
N GLY A 254 -6.68 -2.43 9.21
CA GLY A 254 -7.37 -1.41 10.01
C GLY A 254 -8.67 -0.86 9.39
N PHE A 255 -9.20 -1.47 8.36
CA PHE A 255 -10.44 -1.03 7.73
C PHE A 255 -11.67 -1.73 8.33
N ASP A 256 -12.78 -0.99 8.43
CA ASP A 256 -14.04 -1.45 9.03
C ASP A 256 -14.62 -2.72 8.41
N SER A 257 -14.21 -3.15 7.29
CA SER A 257 -14.75 -4.35 6.67
C SER A 257 -13.79 -5.55 6.70
N TYR A 258 -12.74 -5.48 7.52
CA TYR A 258 -11.69 -6.52 7.61
C TYR A 258 -11.45 -6.99 9.04
N GLU A 259 -12.48 -6.94 9.91
CA GLU A 259 -12.39 -7.36 11.30
C GLU A 259 -11.98 -8.83 11.46
N ASP A 260 -12.50 -9.71 10.59
CA ASP A 260 -12.15 -11.13 10.57
C ASP A 260 -10.69 -11.34 10.17
N THR A 261 -10.19 -10.60 9.20
CA THR A 261 -8.78 -10.62 8.78
C THR A 261 -7.88 -10.10 9.91
N ARG A 262 -8.26 -9.00 10.55
CA ARG A 262 -7.55 -8.45 11.70
C ARG A 262 -7.45 -9.46 12.84
N LEU A 263 -8.56 -10.08 13.24
CA LEU A 263 -8.58 -11.09 14.30
C LEU A 263 -7.67 -12.28 14.02
N VAL A 264 -7.66 -12.77 12.78
CA VAL A 264 -6.77 -13.86 12.37
C VAL A 264 -5.31 -13.44 12.50
N ILE A 265 -4.95 -12.22 12.11
CA ILE A 265 -3.59 -11.69 12.22
C ILE A 265 -3.19 -11.53 13.69
N GLU A 266 -4.04 -10.91 14.52
CA GLU A 266 -3.77 -10.72 15.95
C GLU A 266 -3.58 -12.06 16.66
N ASN A 267 -4.46 -13.03 16.47
CA ASN A 267 -4.38 -14.36 17.04
C ASN A 267 -3.12 -15.10 16.59
N PHE A 268 -2.72 -14.95 15.33
CA PHE A 268 -1.49 -15.57 14.82
C PHE A 268 -0.25 -15.06 15.55
N PHE A 269 -0.20 -13.80 15.95
CA PHE A 269 0.95 -13.19 16.61
C PHE A 269 0.89 -13.16 18.13
N GLU A 270 -0.22 -13.58 18.76
CA GLU A 270 -0.44 -13.51 20.22
C GLU A 270 0.73 -14.05 21.06
N ASN A 271 1.32 -15.16 20.62
CA ASN A 271 2.41 -15.83 21.34
C ASN A 271 3.75 -15.81 20.57
N LYS A 272 3.95 -14.81 19.70
CA LYS A 272 5.17 -14.69 18.92
C LYS A 272 5.97 -13.45 19.31
N GLU A 273 7.28 -13.59 19.35
CA GLU A 273 8.17 -12.46 19.63
C GLU A 273 8.31 -11.55 18.40
N VAL A 274 7.45 -10.55 18.34
CA VAL A 274 7.42 -9.57 17.26
C VAL A 274 7.32 -8.15 17.80
N LEU A 275 7.64 -7.16 16.94
CA LEU A 275 7.17 -5.79 17.09
C LEU A 275 5.97 -5.62 16.16
N PHE A 276 4.84 -5.23 16.71
CA PHE A 276 3.60 -5.07 15.97
C PHE A 276 3.16 -3.60 15.97
N PHE A 277 2.98 -3.02 14.79
CA PHE A 277 2.59 -1.63 14.61
C PHE A 277 1.29 -1.54 13.82
N GLN A 278 0.27 -0.94 14.42
CA GLN A 278 -0.93 -0.50 13.70
C GLN A 278 -0.66 0.88 13.10
N LEU A 279 -0.94 1.04 11.82
CA LEU A 279 -0.62 2.26 11.10
C LEU A 279 -1.89 3.06 10.77
N MET A 280 -1.77 4.37 10.78
CA MET A 280 -2.88 5.27 10.41
C MET A 280 -3.34 5.12 8.96
N THR A 281 -2.56 4.46 8.13
CA THR A 281 -2.91 4.11 6.75
C THR A 281 -3.91 2.97 6.64
N GLY A 282 -4.31 2.36 7.76
CA GLY A 282 -5.11 1.12 7.79
C GLY A 282 -4.29 -0.15 7.56
N GLN A 283 -2.98 -0.03 7.38
CA GLN A 283 -2.05 -1.14 7.29
C GLN A 283 -1.55 -1.55 8.67
N ALA A 284 -0.95 -2.74 8.78
CA ALA A 284 -0.16 -3.12 9.93
C ALA A 284 1.23 -3.60 9.48
N LEU A 285 2.22 -3.33 10.33
CA LEU A 285 3.60 -3.73 10.11
C LEU A 285 4.09 -4.58 11.27
N VAL A 286 4.70 -5.72 10.95
CA VAL A 286 5.25 -6.66 11.93
C VAL A 286 6.73 -6.87 11.63
N ILE A 287 7.56 -6.79 12.67
CA ILE A 287 8.99 -7.13 12.59
C ILE A 287 9.26 -8.36 13.46
N LYS A 288 9.81 -9.41 12.86
CA LYS A 288 10.16 -10.66 13.55
C LYS A 288 11.41 -10.47 14.43
N LYS A 289 11.33 -10.82 15.71
CA LYS A 289 12.44 -10.68 16.67
C LYS A 289 13.33 -11.90 16.77
N SER A 290 12.77 -13.08 16.61
CA SER A 290 13.46 -14.36 16.79
C SER A 290 13.19 -15.32 15.65
#